data_841987f0622b5c53d5a1ed32c9ed4044
#
_entry.id   841987f0622b5c53d5a1ed32c9ed4044
#
_cell.length_a   1.000
_cell.length_b   1.000
_cell.length_c   1.000
_cell.angle_alpha   90.00
_cell.angle_beta   90.00
_cell.angle_gamma   90.00
#
_symmetry.space_group_name_H-M   'P 1'
#
loop_
_entity.id
_entity.type
_entity.pdbx_description
1 polymer ?
#
loop_
_entity_poly.entity_id
_entity_poly.type
_entity_poly.pdbx_seq_one_letter_code
_entity_poly.pdbx_strand_id
1 'polypeptide(L)'
;MRSDPLTKGINAAPQRSLLKALGLCDAEIGKPLIGVVSSQNDIVPGHMNLDKIVNAVKQGVALGGGVPIVFPAIAVCDGLAMGHVGMKYSLVSRELICDSTEAMATAHPFDGLVLVAACDKNVPGLLMAAARLNIPSIVISGGAMLAGHFEGRKVSYSNISEAVSQFRTGKITPIQFEDLENKACPSCGSCSGMFTANSMNCLSEVLGMALPGNGTIPAVHSARLRLAKESGLKIMELVKNNVLPRQIMTKDAFLNALAVDMALGCSTNSMLHLPAIAHECGIDLDLSVANEISKKTPNLCHLAPAGNHYIEELDEAGGIRAVMNEVSKLGVLHLDCLTVTGKTVGENIAGAKILDHEIIHTVEDPIAKEGGIAVLKGNLAPEGSVVKRAAVAPEMMTHSGKARVFDCEEDALNAIYGGQIHAGEVVVIRYEGPKGGPGMREMLNPTSAIMGSGLGHCVALITDGRFSGATRGAAIGHVSPEAAVGGPIALIEEGDIITIDIPNNAISVDVSDEELARRRAQWQPRQPRVTTGYLSRYAKQVSSGMKGAVLS
;
A
#
# COMPACT_ATOMS: atom_id res chain seq x y z
N MET A 1 27.07 -20.71 -7.18
CA MET A 1 26.41 -19.40 -7.01
C MET A 1 25.75 -19.01 -8.33
N ARG A 2 24.68 -18.21 -8.30
CA ARG A 2 24.04 -17.69 -9.52
C ARG A 2 25.01 -16.80 -10.32
N SER A 3 25.90 -16.09 -9.62
CA SER A 3 26.92 -15.21 -10.20
C SER A 3 28.12 -15.96 -10.85
N ASP A 4 28.20 -17.27 -10.73
CA ASP A 4 29.29 -18.05 -11.29
C ASP A 4 29.54 -17.82 -12.80
N PRO A 5 28.52 -17.63 -13.67
CA PRO A 5 28.73 -17.29 -15.08
C PRO A 5 29.49 -15.99 -15.32
N LEU A 6 29.50 -15.06 -14.36
CA LEU A 6 30.25 -13.80 -14.43
C LEU A 6 31.65 -13.89 -13.84
N THR A 7 31.89 -14.85 -12.93
CA THR A 7 33.04 -14.83 -12.05
C THR A 7 33.98 -16.02 -12.24
N LYS A 8 33.48 -17.18 -12.71
CA LYS A 8 34.27 -18.42 -12.74
C LYS A 8 34.61 -18.94 -14.14
N GLY A 9 35.75 -19.60 -14.25
CA GLY A 9 36.21 -20.26 -15.48
C GLY A 9 36.81 -19.32 -16.51
N ILE A 10 37.48 -19.91 -17.53
CA ILE A 10 38.19 -19.12 -18.56
C ILE A 10 37.21 -18.32 -19.42
N ASN A 11 36.01 -18.86 -19.69
CA ASN A 11 34.99 -18.22 -20.54
C ASN A 11 34.40 -16.96 -19.90
N ALA A 12 34.51 -16.80 -18.58
CA ALA A 12 34.06 -15.59 -17.87
C ALA A 12 35.13 -14.48 -17.80
N ALA A 13 36.26 -14.65 -18.48
CA ALA A 13 37.31 -13.62 -18.50
C ALA A 13 36.82 -12.25 -19.02
N PRO A 14 36.04 -12.16 -20.11
CA PRO A 14 35.46 -10.89 -20.55
C PRO A 14 34.58 -10.23 -19.48
N GLN A 15 33.71 -11.00 -18.82
CA GLN A 15 32.83 -10.50 -17.76
C GLN A 15 33.64 -10.01 -16.54
N ARG A 16 34.67 -10.79 -16.12
CA ARG A 16 35.57 -10.33 -15.04
C ARG A 16 36.30 -9.05 -15.39
N SER A 17 36.71 -8.88 -16.67
CA SER A 17 37.31 -7.63 -17.13
C SER A 17 36.38 -6.43 -16.90
N LEU A 18 35.07 -6.59 -17.18
CA LEU A 18 34.05 -5.55 -16.93
C LEU A 18 33.81 -5.34 -15.42
N LEU A 19 33.79 -6.42 -14.62
CA LEU A 19 33.71 -6.28 -13.16
C LEU A 19 34.91 -5.52 -12.58
N LYS A 20 36.12 -5.75 -13.11
CA LYS A 20 37.34 -4.97 -12.76
C LYS A 20 37.21 -3.50 -13.18
N ALA A 21 36.58 -3.21 -14.31
CA ALA A 21 36.30 -1.83 -14.75
C ALA A 21 35.35 -1.08 -13.80
N LEU A 22 34.50 -1.82 -13.04
CA LEU A 22 33.70 -1.26 -11.95
C LEU A 22 34.48 -1.03 -10.65
N GLY A 23 35.80 -1.39 -10.63
CA GLY A 23 36.66 -1.26 -9.47
C GLY A 23 36.73 -2.49 -8.56
N LEU A 24 36.13 -3.64 -8.93
CA LEU A 24 36.21 -4.85 -8.14
C LEU A 24 37.65 -5.42 -8.22
N CYS A 25 38.24 -5.71 -7.06
CA CYS A 25 39.51 -6.37 -6.96
C CYS A 25 39.40 -7.91 -7.01
N ASP A 26 40.52 -8.60 -7.19
CA ASP A 26 40.51 -10.06 -7.27
C ASP A 26 40.00 -10.76 -5.99
N ALA A 27 40.14 -10.10 -4.83
CA ALA A 27 39.64 -10.60 -3.56
C ALA A 27 38.10 -10.55 -3.45
N GLU A 28 37.43 -9.75 -4.29
CA GLU A 28 35.98 -9.63 -4.37
C GLU A 28 35.37 -10.55 -5.44
N ILE A 29 36.11 -10.76 -6.55
CA ILE A 29 35.70 -11.62 -7.64
C ILE A 29 35.62 -13.08 -7.13
N GLY A 30 34.42 -13.66 -7.22
CA GLY A 30 34.16 -15.01 -6.70
C GLY A 30 33.46 -15.06 -5.35
N LYS A 31 33.25 -13.90 -4.69
CA LYS A 31 32.35 -13.77 -3.57
C LYS A 31 30.90 -13.61 -4.07
N PRO A 32 29.87 -13.88 -3.21
CA PRO A 32 28.48 -13.63 -3.58
C PRO A 32 28.24 -12.18 -3.99
N LEU A 33 27.64 -11.99 -5.17
CA LEU A 33 27.20 -10.68 -5.66
C LEU A 33 25.80 -10.38 -5.17
N ILE A 34 25.63 -9.32 -4.39
CA ILE A 34 24.34 -8.91 -3.82
C ILE A 34 23.86 -7.65 -4.52
N GLY A 35 22.71 -7.78 -5.20
CA GLY A 35 22.02 -6.63 -5.78
C GLY A 35 21.35 -5.80 -4.69
N VAL A 36 21.69 -4.51 -4.59
CA VAL A 36 21.02 -3.55 -3.73
C VAL A 36 20.11 -2.71 -4.61
N VAL A 37 18.84 -3.05 -4.65
CA VAL A 37 17.83 -2.35 -5.48
C VAL A 37 17.38 -1.12 -4.73
N SER A 38 17.67 0.07 -5.25
CA SER A 38 17.39 1.34 -4.57
C SER A 38 16.44 2.21 -5.39
N SER A 39 15.36 2.65 -4.77
CA SER A 39 14.46 3.65 -5.35
C SER A 39 14.78 5.09 -4.94
N GLN A 40 16.02 5.35 -4.49
CA GLN A 40 16.49 6.69 -4.13
C GLN A 40 16.30 7.68 -5.28
N ASN A 41 15.80 8.85 -4.95
CA ASN A 41 15.68 10.02 -5.83
C ASN A 41 15.39 11.27 -5.00
N ASP A 42 15.45 12.44 -5.61
CA ASP A 42 15.33 13.75 -4.93
C ASP A 42 13.89 14.31 -4.96
N ILE A 43 12.95 13.69 -5.70
CA ILE A 43 11.57 14.18 -5.82
C ILE A 43 10.61 13.54 -4.83
N VAL A 44 10.90 12.34 -4.33
CA VAL A 44 10.01 11.61 -3.41
C VAL A 44 10.48 11.81 -1.96
N PRO A 45 9.72 12.47 -1.08
CA PRO A 45 10.16 12.73 0.31
C PRO A 45 10.54 11.46 1.08
N GLY A 46 9.86 10.34 0.81
CA GLY A 46 10.18 9.03 1.40
C GLY A 46 11.47 8.40 0.87
N HIS A 47 12.06 8.93 -0.18
CA HIS A 47 13.21 8.34 -0.87
C HIS A 47 14.47 9.21 -0.88
N MET A 48 14.37 10.48 -0.51
CA MET A 48 15.49 11.41 -0.56
C MET A 48 16.68 11.02 0.31
N ASN A 49 16.45 10.24 1.37
CA ASN A 49 17.47 9.76 2.30
C ASN A 49 17.86 8.29 2.12
N LEU A 50 17.37 7.61 1.07
CA LEU A 50 17.66 6.18 0.86
C LEU A 50 19.13 5.92 0.51
N ASP A 51 19.88 6.91 0.08
CA ASP A 51 21.33 6.84 -0.08
C ASP A 51 22.04 6.40 1.22
N LYS A 52 21.60 6.92 2.38
CA LYS A 52 22.12 6.55 3.71
C LYS A 52 21.77 5.11 4.06
N ILE A 53 20.53 4.67 3.76
CA ILE A 53 20.09 3.29 3.95
C ILE A 53 20.90 2.35 3.06
N VAL A 54 21.07 2.67 1.77
CA VAL A 54 21.89 1.90 0.83
C VAL A 54 23.33 1.76 1.33
N ASN A 55 23.93 2.85 1.81
CA ASN A 55 25.29 2.81 2.35
C ASN A 55 25.41 1.90 3.59
N ALA A 56 24.42 1.92 4.48
CA ALA A 56 24.37 1.02 5.63
C ALA A 56 24.19 -0.45 5.21
N VAL A 57 23.32 -0.73 4.24
CA VAL A 57 23.15 -2.07 3.64
C VAL A 57 24.47 -2.56 3.03
N LYS A 58 25.15 -1.74 2.23
CA LYS A 58 26.45 -2.09 1.62
C LYS A 58 27.49 -2.48 2.68
N GLN A 59 27.55 -1.74 3.78
CA GLN A 59 28.44 -2.08 4.89
C GLN A 59 28.07 -3.44 5.50
N GLY A 60 26.78 -3.73 5.69
CA GLY A 60 26.30 -5.01 6.21
C GLY A 60 26.66 -6.18 5.28
N VAL A 61 26.44 -6.03 3.97
CA VAL A 61 26.80 -7.04 2.95
C VAL A 61 28.31 -7.30 2.96
N ALA A 62 29.13 -6.23 2.98
CA ALA A 62 30.59 -6.36 3.00
C ALA A 62 31.09 -7.04 4.29
N LEU A 63 30.54 -6.69 5.45
CA LEU A 63 30.82 -7.36 6.73
C LEU A 63 30.45 -8.84 6.69
N GLY A 64 29.36 -9.20 5.99
CA GLY A 64 28.94 -10.59 5.78
C GLY A 64 29.76 -11.34 4.72
N GLY A 65 30.75 -10.69 4.08
CA GLY A 65 31.64 -11.30 3.10
C GLY A 65 31.12 -11.31 1.66
N GLY A 66 30.04 -10.56 1.35
CA GLY A 66 29.49 -10.37 0.01
C GLY A 66 30.00 -9.10 -0.68
N VAL A 67 29.65 -8.94 -1.95
CA VAL A 67 29.94 -7.75 -2.77
C VAL A 67 28.64 -7.05 -3.13
N PRO A 68 28.35 -5.87 -2.57
CA PRO A 68 27.11 -5.14 -2.84
C PRO A 68 27.22 -4.35 -4.14
N ILE A 69 26.30 -4.55 -5.06
CA ILE A 69 26.16 -3.82 -6.33
C ILE A 69 24.82 -3.10 -6.34
N VAL A 70 24.86 -1.77 -6.41
CA VAL A 70 23.61 -0.95 -6.42
C VAL A 70 23.09 -0.80 -7.84
N PHE A 71 21.77 -0.94 -8.01
CA PHE A 71 21.07 -0.54 -9.23
C PHE A 71 19.72 0.08 -8.90
N PRO A 72 19.19 0.98 -9.76
CA PRO A 72 18.00 1.75 -9.44
C PRO A 72 16.69 1.00 -9.70
N ALA A 73 15.69 1.32 -8.88
CA ALA A 73 14.27 1.23 -9.20
C ALA A 73 13.69 2.64 -9.30
N ILE A 74 12.62 2.81 -10.09
CA ILE A 74 11.90 4.09 -10.14
C ILE A 74 11.01 4.28 -8.93
N ALA A 75 10.58 5.52 -8.69
CA ALA A 75 9.56 5.85 -7.70
C ALA A 75 8.64 6.96 -8.20
N VAL A 76 7.35 6.86 -7.86
CA VAL A 76 6.36 7.92 -8.00
C VAL A 76 5.86 8.27 -6.60
N CYS A 77 5.82 9.55 -6.27
CA CYS A 77 5.21 10.03 -5.03
C CYS A 77 3.71 10.22 -5.25
N ASP A 78 2.89 9.42 -4.58
CA ASP A 78 1.44 9.50 -4.69
C ASP A 78 0.92 10.88 -4.23
N GLY A 79 1.49 11.44 -3.16
CA GLY A 79 1.12 12.76 -2.68
C GLY A 79 1.37 13.88 -3.71
N LEU A 80 2.54 13.89 -4.36
CA LEU A 80 2.85 14.86 -5.42
C LEU A 80 2.05 14.63 -6.70
N ALA A 81 1.65 13.40 -6.97
CA ALA A 81 0.85 13.03 -8.15
C ALA A 81 -0.66 13.24 -7.94
N MET A 82 -1.10 13.51 -6.69
CA MET A 82 -2.51 13.59 -6.33
C MET A 82 -3.24 14.74 -7.05
N GLY A 83 -4.44 14.46 -7.55
CA GLY A 83 -5.32 15.48 -8.13
C GLY A 83 -4.96 15.94 -9.56
N HIS A 84 -4.03 15.26 -10.23
CA HIS A 84 -3.69 15.55 -11.63
C HIS A 84 -3.34 14.28 -12.42
N VAL A 85 -3.04 14.41 -13.72
CA VAL A 85 -2.77 13.27 -14.61
C VAL A 85 -1.63 12.35 -14.13
N GLY A 86 -0.70 12.86 -13.35
CA GLY A 86 0.40 12.09 -12.76
C GLY A 86 -0.07 10.92 -11.92
N MET A 87 -1.25 11.03 -11.28
CA MET A 87 -1.79 9.96 -10.43
C MET A 87 -2.11 8.67 -11.19
N LYS A 88 -2.37 8.75 -12.50
CA LYS A 88 -2.54 7.58 -13.37
C LYS A 88 -1.27 6.74 -13.51
N TYR A 89 -0.10 7.35 -13.24
CA TYR A 89 1.19 6.66 -13.29
C TYR A 89 1.61 6.05 -11.95
N SER A 90 0.90 6.33 -10.86
CA SER A 90 1.22 5.78 -9.55
C SER A 90 1.12 4.25 -9.55
N LEU A 91 -0.07 3.67 -9.71
CA LEU A 91 -0.22 2.20 -9.64
C LEU A 91 0.57 1.48 -10.73
N VAL A 92 0.59 2.01 -11.94
CA VAL A 92 1.30 1.36 -13.05
C VAL A 92 2.82 1.32 -12.84
N SER A 93 3.37 2.20 -12.00
CA SER A 93 4.78 2.16 -11.61
C SER A 93 5.14 0.90 -10.82
N ARG A 94 4.18 0.29 -10.10
CA ARG A 94 4.37 -0.99 -9.40
C ARG A 94 4.81 -2.10 -10.35
N GLU A 95 4.16 -2.21 -11.51
CA GLU A 95 4.50 -3.17 -12.55
C GLU A 95 5.89 -2.87 -13.16
N LEU A 96 6.14 -1.60 -13.49
CA LEU A 96 7.46 -1.18 -14.02
C LEU A 96 8.61 -1.46 -13.03
N ILE A 97 8.37 -1.27 -11.74
CA ILE A 97 9.35 -1.58 -10.70
C ILE A 97 9.64 -3.08 -10.68
N CYS A 98 8.59 -3.91 -10.73
CA CYS A 98 8.72 -5.36 -10.78
C CYS A 98 9.48 -5.80 -12.03
N ASP A 99 9.04 -5.40 -13.21
CA ASP A 99 9.60 -5.79 -14.51
C ASP A 99 11.05 -5.34 -14.68
N SER A 100 11.36 -4.08 -14.33
CA SER A 100 12.73 -3.58 -14.44
C SER A 100 13.70 -4.25 -13.47
N THR A 101 13.23 -4.57 -12.25
CA THR A 101 14.02 -5.30 -11.26
C THR A 101 14.30 -6.73 -11.74
N GLU A 102 13.29 -7.41 -12.28
CA GLU A 102 13.43 -8.72 -12.89
C GLU A 102 14.46 -8.70 -14.03
N ALA A 103 14.31 -7.75 -14.96
CA ALA A 103 15.21 -7.61 -16.11
C ALA A 103 16.67 -7.41 -15.67
N MET A 104 16.92 -6.51 -14.70
CA MET A 104 18.26 -6.25 -14.18
C MET A 104 18.84 -7.46 -13.44
N ALA A 105 18.06 -8.08 -12.54
CA ALA A 105 18.56 -9.18 -11.70
C ALA A 105 18.70 -10.50 -12.48
N THR A 106 18.02 -10.64 -13.63
CA THR A 106 18.15 -11.79 -14.52
C THR A 106 19.35 -11.62 -15.47
N ALA A 107 19.47 -10.42 -16.08
CA ALA A 107 20.59 -10.12 -16.98
C ALA A 107 21.95 -10.10 -16.24
N HIS A 108 21.97 -9.69 -14.99
CA HIS A 108 23.15 -9.65 -14.11
C HIS A 108 22.89 -10.58 -12.91
N PRO A 109 23.22 -11.88 -13.02
CA PRO A 109 22.76 -12.90 -12.08
C PRO A 109 23.35 -12.69 -10.67
N PHE A 110 22.61 -11.93 -9.84
CA PHE A 110 22.92 -11.76 -8.41
C PHE A 110 22.61 -13.03 -7.62
N ASP A 111 23.36 -13.23 -6.53
CA ASP A 111 23.14 -14.35 -5.60
C ASP A 111 22.04 -14.06 -4.58
N GLY A 112 21.77 -12.78 -4.32
CA GLY A 112 20.69 -12.30 -3.47
C GLY A 112 20.39 -10.83 -3.71
N LEU A 113 19.25 -10.35 -3.17
CA LEU A 113 18.78 -8.97 -3.32
C LEU A 113 18.46 -8.34 -1.97
N VAL A 114 18.87 -7.08 -1.77
CA VAL A 114 18.33 -6.20 -0.73
C VAL A 114 17.50 -5.14 -1.41
N LEU A 115 16.21 -5.08 -1.05
CA LEU A 115 15.19 -4.25 -1.69
C LEU A 115 14.94 -3.01 -0.82
N VAL A 116 15.46 -1.86 -1.26
CA VAL A 116 15.44 -0.60 -0.50
C VAL A 116 14.32 0.30 -1.05
N ALA A 117 13.24 0.43 -0.29
CA ALA A 117 12.04 1.18 -0.68
C ALA A 117 11.44 1.92 0.52
N ALA A 118 10.42 2.74 0.29
CA ALA A 118 9.66 3.37 1.38
C ALA A 118 8.21 3.71 1.00
N CYS A 119 7.93 4.05 -0.26
CA CYS A 119 6.63 4.57 -0.70
C CYS A 119 5.68 3.51 -1.25
N ASP A 120 4.47 3.94 -1.54
CA ASP A 120 3.23 3.21 -1.78
C ASP A 120 3.36 2.07 -2.80
N LYS A 121 4.04 2.30 -3.91
CA LYS A 121 4.12 1.34 -5.03
C LYS A 121 5.47 0.62 -5.11
N ASN A 122 6.51 1.19 -4.48
CA ASN A 122 7.85 0.61 -4.46
C ASN A 122 7.91 -0.66 -3.61
N VAL A 123 7.30 -0.62 -2.41
CA VAL A 123 7.29 -1.78 -1.51
C VAL A 123 6.59 -2.97 -2.17
N PRO A 124 5.33 -2.87 -2.63
CA PRO A 124 4.67 -4.00 -3.29
C PRO A 124 5.35 -4.38 -4.61
N GLY A 125 5.83 -3.43 -5.43
CA GLY A 125 6.51 -3.73 -6.69
C GLY A 125 7.80 -4.52 -6.49
N LEU A 126 8.59 -4.20 -5.47
CA LEU A 126 9.81 -4.93 -5.14
C LEU A 126 9.52 -6.29 -4.47
N LEU A 127 8.43 -6.42 -3.69
CA LEU A 127 7.97 -7.72 -3.18
C LEU A 127 7.50 -8.63 -4.33
N MET A 128 6.78 -8.08 -5.32
CA MET A 128 6.42 -8.80 -6.56
C MET A 128 7.67 -9.28 -7.29
N ALA A 129 8.68 -8.42 -7.45
CA ALA A 129 9.95 -8.80 -8.08
C ALA A 129 10.68 -9.91 -7.31
N ALA A 130 10.72 -9.84 -5.98
CA ALA A 130 11.29 -10.90 -5.14
C ALA A 130 10.57 -12.23 -5.32
N ALA A 131 9.23 -12.20 -5.37
CA ALA A 131 8.39 -13.37 -5.59
C ALA A 131 8.65 -13.98 -6.97
N ARG A 132 8.66 -13.17 -8.02
CA ARG A 132 8.86 -13.58 -9.41
C ARG A 132 10.24 -14.17 -9.65
N LEU A 133 11.28 -13.48 -9.21
CA LEU A 133 12.68 -13.93 -9.31
C LEU A 133 12.99 -15.15 -8.46
N ASN A 134 12.36 -15.23 -7.30
CA ASN A 134 12.53 -16.30 -6.31
C ASN A 134 14.01 -16.61 -6.00
N ILE A 135 14.79 -15.58 -5.75
CA ILE A 135 16.18 -15.65 -5.25
C ILE A 135 16.24 -15.06 -3.84
N PRO A 136 17.20 -15.44 -3.00
CA PRO A 136 17.28 -14.91 -1.64
C PRO A 136 17.12 -13.38 -1.62
N SER A 137 16.16 -12.88 -0.88
CA SER A 137 15.80 -11.45 -0.89
C SER A 137 15.34 -11.00 0.50
N ILE A 138 15.61 -9.73 0.82
CA ILE A 138 15.15 -9.07 2.04
C ILE A 138 14.75 -7.62 1.73
N VAL A 139 13.67 -7.16 2.36
CA VAL A 139 13.19 -5.78 2.25
C VAL A 139 13.73 -4.94 3.41
N ILE A 140 14.13 -3.71 3.11
CA ILE A 140 14.42 -2.67 4.10
C ILE A 140 13.72 -1.37 3.71
N SER A 141 12.87 -0.86 4.59
CA SER A 141 12.18 0.42 4.41
C SER A 141 13.09 1.59 4.75
N GLY A 142 12.90 2.72 4.06
CA GLY A 142 13.49 4.01 4.44
C GLY A 142 12.93 4.58 5.74
N GLY A 143 11.80 4.05 6.23
CA GLY A 143 11.10 4.51 7.43
C GLY A 143 10.09 5.62 7.18
N ALA A 144 9.19 5.82 8.14
CA ALA A 144 8.17 6.86 8.13
C ALA A 144 8.76 8.22 8.53
N MET A 145 8.20 9.32 8.00
CA MET A 145 8.45 10.65 8.53
C MET A 145 7.81 10.82 9.92
N LEU A 146 8.30 11.78 10.69
CA LEU A 146 7.66 12.19 11.93
C LEU A 146 6.33 12.90 11.64
N ALA A 147 5.42 12.88 12.59
CA ALA A 147 4.23 13.72 12.54
C ALA A 147 4.61 15.21 12.70
N GLY A 148 3.88 16.08 12.00
CA GLY A 148 3.98 17.52 12.22
C GLY A 148 3.28 17.98 13.50
N HIS A 149 3.48 19.24 13.88
CA HIS A 149 2.81 19.83 15.03
C HIS A 149 2.21 21.19 14.65
N PHE A 150 0.91 21.31 14.84
CA PHE A 150 0.16 22.53 14.58
C PHE A 150 -0.87 22.79 15.67
N GLU A 151 -0.86 23.99 16.26
CA GLU A 151 -1.78 24.40 17.34
C GLU A 151 -1.92 23.37 18.49
N GLY A 152 -0.78 22.82 18.94
CA GLY A 152 -0.72 21.89 20.07
C GLY A 152 -1.14 20.45 19.76
N ARG A 153 -1.42 20.11 18.50
CA ARG A 153 -1.78 18.74 18.04
C ARG A 153 -0.83 18.22 16.98
N LYS A 154 -0.70 16.90 16.88
CA LYS A 154 0.00 16.24 15.78
C LYS A 154 -0.82 16.38 14.49
N VAL A 155 -0.13 16.54 13.37
CA VAL A 155 -0.71 16.70 12.03
C VAL A 155 0.08 15.94 10.99
N SER A 156 -0.53 15.72 9.83
CA SER A 156 0.08 15.02 8.70
C SER A 156 -0.43 15.55 7.36
N TYR A 157 -0.01 14.94 6.27
CA TYR A 157 -0.46 15.21 4.91
C TYR A 157 -2.00 15.19 4.77
N SER A 158 -2.71 14.33 5.51
CA SER A 158 -4.19 14.31 5.45
C SER A 158 -4.81 15.59 6.00
N ASN A 159 -4.22 16.19 7.04
CA ASN A 159 -4.73 17.41 7.65
C ASN A 159 -4.59 18.62 6.72
N ILE A 160 -3.46 18.80 6.03
CA ILE A 160 -3.32 19.88 5.05
C ILE A 160 -4.23 19.66 3.83
N SER A 161 -4.48 18.41 3.42
CA SER A 161 -5.42 18.10 2.33
C SER A 161 -6.86 18.50 2.68
N GLU A 162 -7.32 18.24 3.90
CA GLU A 162 -8.63 18.69 4.39
C GLU A 162 -8.70 20.22 4.59
N ALA A 163 -7.58 20.82 5.00
CA ALA A 163 -7.48 22.25 5.22
C ALA A 163 -7.70 23.09 3.95
N VAL A 164 -7.47 22.52 2.76
CA VAL A 164 -7.80 23.18 1.48
C VAL A 164 -9.29 23.56 1.42
N SER A 165 -10.17 22.66 1.80
CA SER A 165 -11.62 22.91 1.84
C SER A 165 -12.00 23.87 2.97
N GLN A 166 -11.36 23.74 4.14
CA GLN A 166 -11.58 24.65 5.27
C GLN A 166 -11.17 26.09 4.91
N PHE A 167 -10.06 26.26 4.22
CA PHE A 167 -9.59 27.56 3.72
C PHE A 167 -10.56 28.16 2.71
N ARG A 168 -11.02 27.38 1.71
CA ARG A 168 -12.00 27.82 0.71
C ARG A 168 -13.32 28.27 1.32
N THR A 169 -13.73 27.66 2.43
CA THR A 169 -14.97 27.99 3.15
C THR A 169 -14.76 29.04 4.25
N GLY A 170 -13.58 29.61 4.39
CA GLY A 170 -13.26 30.65 5.37
C GLY A 170 -13.22 30.15 6.83
N LYS A 171 -13.11 28.84 7.06
CA LYS A 171 -13.02 28.25 8.41
C LYS A 171 -11.64 28.41 9.06
N ILE A 172 -10.60 28.63 8.26
CA ILE A 172 -9.24 28.93 8.68
C ILE A 172 -8.70 30.14 7.94
N THR A 173 -7.83 30.89 8.61
CA THR A 173 -7.20 32.09 8.03
C THR A 173 -6.04 31.72 7.09
N PRO A 174 -5.63 32.65 6.17
CA PRO A 174 -4.44 32.43 5.33
C PRO A 174 -3.17 32.13 6.15
N ILE A 175 -2.98 32.77 7.30
CA ILE A 175 -1.82 32.56 8.17
C ILE A 175 -1.83 31.15 8.78
N GLN A 176 -3.00 30.67 9.24
CA GLN A 176 -3.13 29.30 9.76
C GLN A 176 -2.90 28.26 8.67
N PHE A 177 -3.39 28.51 7.45
CA PHE A 177 -3.20 27.59 6.32
C PHE A 177 -1.72 27.48 5.95
N GLU A 178 -1.01 28.61 5.81
CA GLU A 178 0.43 28.64 5.52
C GLU A 178 1.25 27.98 6.65
N ASP A 179 0.92 28.23 7.91
CA ASP A 179 1.61 27.60 9.06
C ASP A 179 1.41 26.09 9.09
N LEU A 180 0.20 25.61 8.78
CA LEU A 180 -0.08 24.16 8.66
C LEU A 180 0.67 23.55 7.46
N GLU A 181 0.72 24.22 6.30
CA GLU A 181 1.48 23.77 5.13
C GLU A 181 2.96 23.57 5.45
N ASN A 182 3.56 24.52 6.16
CA ASN A 182 4.96 24.43 6.57
C ASN A 182 5.26 23.33 7.60
N LYS A 183 4.26 22.88 8.38
CA LYS A 183 4.45 21.98 9.52
C LYS A 183 3.95 20.56 9.30
N ALA A 184 3.07 20.32 8.33
CA ALA A 184 2.40 19.03 8.15
C ALA A 184 3.34 17.87 7.81
N CYS A 185 4.47 18.14 7.13
CA CYS A 185 5.44 17.13 6.67
C CYS A 185 6.86 17.56 7.10
N PRO A 186 7.26 17.33 8.36
CA PRO A 186 8.44 17.98 8.93
C PRO A 186 9.78 17.29 8.66
N SER A 187 9.78 16.06 8.10
CA SER A 187 11.01 15.30 7.90
C SER A 187 10.98 14.45 6.62
N CYS A 188 12.12 13.88 6.24
CA CYS A 188 12.15 12.81 5.25
C CYS A 188 11.45 11.55 5.78
N GLY A 189 11.06 10.66 4.87
CA GLY A 189 10.38 9.41 5.17
C GLY A 189 9.09 9.25 4.37
N SER A 190 8.48 8.06 4.42
CA SER A 190 7.11 7.85 3.96
C SER A 190 6.12 8.63 4.83
N CYS A 191 4.85 8.71 4.44
CA CYS A 191 3.84 9.42 5.23
C CYS A 191 3.83 8.98 6.70
N SER A 192 3.50 9.91 7.64
CA SER A 192 3.54 9.62 9.09
C SER A 192 2.38 8.76 9.60
N GLY A 193 1.22 8.72 8.90
CA GLY A 193 0.05 7.92 9.29
C GLY A 193 0.04 6.50 8.72
N MET A 194 -0.97 5.70 9.09
CA MET A 194 -1.22 4.36 8.54
C MET A 194 -1.89 4.50 7.16
N PHE A 195 -1.15 5.12 6.23
CA PHE A 195 -1.50 5.24 4.82
C PHE A 195 -0.88 4.07 4.04
N THR A 196 -0.94 4.08 2.72
CA THR A 196 -0.55 2.92 1.91
C THR A 196 0.92 2.54 2.11
N ALA A 197 1.85 3.50 2.12
CA ALA A 197 3.27 3.24 2.30
C ALA A 197 3.57 2.47 3.60
N ASN A 198 3.07 2.98 4.72
CA ASN A 198 3.30 2.34 6.02
C ASN A 198 2.52 1.04 6.19
N SER A 199 1.32 0.93 5.60
CA SER A 199 0.61 -0.35 5.52
C SER A 199 1.49 -1.42 4.88
N MET A 200 2.07 -1.14 3.71
CA MET A 200 2.92 -2.10 3.02
C MET A 200 4.27 -2.32 3.70
N ASN A 201 4.85 -1.30 4.35
CA ASN A 201 6.05 -1.45 5.16
C ASN A 201 5.81 -2.39 6.36
N CYS A 202 4.69 -2.22 7.08
CA CYS A 202 4.29 -3.10 8.17
C CYS A 202 3.98 -4.52 7.67
N LEU A 203 3.21 -4.64 6.58
CA LEU A 203 2.84 -5.94 6.02
C LEU A 203 4.03 -6.69 5.41
N SER A 204 5.09 -6.00 4.95
CA SER A 204 6.34 -6.66 4.53
C SER A 204 7.05 -7.37 5.69
N GLU A 205 6.94 -6.81 6.91
CA GLU A 205 7.43 -7.44 8.14
C GLU A 205 6.55 -8.64 8.53
N VAL A 206 5.22 -8.50 8.46
CA VAL A 206 4.28 -9.58 8.76
C VAL A 206 4.40 -10.75 7.79
N LEU A 207 4.58 -10.47 6.49
CA LEU A 207 4.87 -11.48 5.46
C LEU A 207 6.20 -12.22 5.69
N GLY A 208 7.02 -11.75 6.63
CA GLY A 208 8.32 -12.35 6.93
C GLY A 208 9.45 -11.91 6.00
N MET A 209 9.25 -10.95 5.11
CA MET A 209 10.25 -10.49 4.12
C MET A 209 11.15 -9.36 4.62
N ALA A 210 10.91 -8.84 5.83
CA ALA A 210 11.70 -7.79 6.45
C ALA A 210 12.03 -8.14 7.91
N LEU A 211 13.08 -7.53 8.45
CA LEU A 211 13.42 -7.66 9.86
C LEU A 211 12.41 -6.92 10.74
N PRO A 212 12.18 -7.37 11.99
CA PRO A 212 11.35 -6.68 12.96
C PRO A 212 11.75 -5.21 13.16
N GLY A 213 10.75 -4.31 13.19
CA GLY A 213 10.94 -2.86 13.24
C GLY A 213 11.01 -2.21 11.85
N ASN A 214 10.96 -2.99 10.78
CA ASN A 214 10.97 -2.46 9.42
C ASN A 214 9.78 -1.53 9.15
N GLY A 215 8.60 -1.88 9.64
CA GLY A 215 7.38 -1.13 9.40
C GLY A 215 7.27 0.17 10.18
N THR A 216 7.92 0.30 11.35
CA THR A 216 7.57 1.34 12.32
C THR A 216 8.71 2.30 12.67
N ILE A 217 9.99 1.86 12.70
CA ILE A 217 11.11 2.74 13.06
C ILE A 217 11.13 3.97 12.14
N PRO A 218 11.10 5.20 12.67
CA PRO A 218 11.14 6.43 11.85
C PRO A 218 12.41 6.57 11.00
N ALA A 219 12.29 7.25 9.87
CA ALA A 219 13.37 7.47 8.91
C ALA A 219 14.60 8.18 9.49
N VAL A 220 14.38 9.09 10.44
CA VAL A 220 15.41 9.94 11.03
C VAL A 220 16.12 9.29 12.25
N HIS A 221 15.64 8.13 12.72
CA HIS A 221 16.22 7.46 13.86
C HIS A 221 17.48 6.65 13.49
N SER A 222 18.50 6.70 14.34
CA SER A 222 19.73 5.90 14.16
C SER A 222 19.45 4.38 14.13
N ALA A 223 18.37 3.92 14.77
CA ALA A 223 17.90 2.55 14.72
C ALA A 223 17.59 2.08 13.29
N ARG A 224 17.10 2.98 12.42
CA ARG A 224 16.85 2.70 11.00
C ARG A 224 18.14 2.33 10.27
N LEU A 225 19.25 3.02 10.54
CA LEU A 225 20.55 2.71 9.93
C LEU A 225 21.13 1.39 10.47
N ARG A 226 20.92 1.08 11.77
CA ARG A 226 21.32 -0.23 12.32
C ARG A 226 20.54 -1.35 11.65
N LEU A 227 19.23 -1.22 11.53
CA LEU A 227 18.38 -2.21 10.86
C LEU A 227 18.78 -2.43 9.39
N ALA A 228 19.13 -1.35 8.69
CA ALA A 228 19.63 -1.44 7.30
C ALA A 228 20.94 -2.23 7.22
N LYS A 229 21.86 -2.00 8.14
CA LYS A 229 23.12 -2.76 8.22
C LYS A 229 22.87 -4.23 8.56
N GLU A 230 21.98 -4.50 9.51
CA GLU A 230 21.56 -5.86 9.87
C GLU A 230 20.90 -6.59 8.70
N SER A 231 20.07 -5.89 7.90
CA SER A 231 19.50 -6.44 6.68
C SER A 231 20.59 -6.84 5.66
N GLY A 232 21.66 -6.03 5.55
CA GLY A 232 22.82 -6.35 4.73
C GLY A 232 23.61 -7.55 5.23
N LEU A 233 23.69 -7.77 6.54
CA LEU A 233 24.27 -9.00 7.11
C LEU A 233 23.35 -10.20 6.87
N LYS A 234 22.07 -10.04 7.08
CA LYS A 234 21.07 -11.09 7.00
C LYS A 234 20.92 -11.66 5.59
N ILE A 235 21.01 -10.85 4.54
CA ILE A 235 20.96 -11.37 3.16
C ILE A 235 22.07 -12.40 2.90
N MET A 236 23.25 -12.23 3.51
CA MET A 236 24.35 -13.19 3.36
C MET A 236 24.02 -14.55 3.97
N GLU A 237 23.29 -14.58 5.10
CA GLU A 237 22.80 -15.82 5.70
C GLU A 237 21.72 -16.47 4.82
N LEU A 238 20.80 -15.67 4.25
CA LEU A 238 19.75 -16.16 3.34
C LEU A 238 20.37 -16.80 2.09
N VAL A 239 21.40 -16.17 1.51
CA VAL A 239 22.14 -16.72 0.36
C VAL A 239 22.84 -18.02 0.72
N LYS A 240 23.54 -18.04 1.86
CA LYS A 240 24.25 -19.25 2.35
C LYS A 240 23.30 -20.43 2.55
N ASN A 241 22.12 -20.18 3.10
CA ASN A 241 21.14 -21.19 3.45
C ASN A 241 20.13 -21.44 2.33
N ASN A 242 20.22 -20.73 1.21
CA ASN A 242 19.31 -20.77 0.06
C ASN A 242 17.84 -20.60 0.47
N VAL A 243 17.56 -19.61 1.32
CA VAL A 243 16.20 -19.27 1.74
C VAL A 243 15.55 -18.38 0.69
N LEU A 244 14.46 -18.84 0.09
CA LEU A 244 13.82 -18.22 -1.06
C LEU A 244 12.52 -17.49 -0.69
N PRO A 245 12.17 -16.38 -1.36
CA PRO A 245 10.94 -15.62 -1.09
C PRO A 245 9.66 -16.45 -1.08
N ARG A 246 9.49 -17.39 -2.00
CA ARG A 246 8.28 -18.24 -2.06
C ARG A 246 8.19 -19.29 -0.95
N GLN A 247 9.29 -19.54 -0.22
CA GLN A 247 9.27 -20.35 1.00
C GLN A 247 8.76 -19.54 2.20
N ILE A 248 8.89 -18.21 2.13
CA ILE A 248 8.45 -17.26 3.16
C ILE A 248 7.03 -16.77 2.86
N MET A 249 6.79 -16.24 1.66
CA MET A 249 5.51 -15.71 1.22
C MET A 249 4.58 -16.85 0.78
N THR A 250 4.20 -17.70 1.74
CA THR A 250 3.24 -18.79 1.58
C THR A 250 1.80 -18.27 1.71
N LYS A 251 0.80 -19.08 1.37
CA LYS A 251 -0.61 -18.75 1.59
C LYS A 251 -0.87 -18.36 3.05
N ASP A 252 -0.30 -19.09 4.00
CA ASP A 252 -0.45 -18.82 5.43
C ASP A 252 0.18 -17.49 5.85
N ALA A 253 1.30 -17.09 5.24
CA ALA A 253 1.90 -15.78 5.45
C ALA A 253 1.00 -14.64 4.94
N PHE A 254 0.27 -14.84 3.82
CA PHE A 254 -0.73 -13.88 3.35
C PHE A 254 -1.96 -13.83 4.26
N LEU A 255 -2.39 -14.95 4.84
CA LEU A 255 -3.46 -14.95 5.84
C LEU A 255 -3.04 -14.20 7.12
N ASN A 256 -1.79 -14.37 7.57
CA ASN A 256 -1.21 -13.56 8.64
C ASN A 256 -1.22 -12.07 8.29
N ALA A 257 -0.81 -11.72 7.05
CA ALA A 257 -0.82 -10.33 6.61
C ALA A 257 -2.23 -9.73 6.64
N LEU A 258 -3.26 -10.46 6.19
CA LEU A 258 -4.65 -10.03 6.27
C LEU A 258 -5.11 -9.87 7.73
N ALA A 259 -4.76 -10.78 8.63
CA ALA A 259 -5.15 -10.68 10.03
C ALA A 259 -4.54 -9.43 10.70
N VAL A 260 -3.25 -9.17 10.49
CA VAL A 260 -2.59 -7.99 11.05
C VAL A 260 -3.06 -6.69 10.37
N ASP A 261 -3.38 -6.74 9.07
CA ASP A 261 -4.02 -5.63 8.35
C ASP A 261 -5.34 -5.20 9.02
N MET A 262 -6.18 -6.19 9.39
CA MET A 262 -7.43 -5.95 10.12
C MET A 262 -7.19 -5.32 11.49
N ALA A 263 -6.19 -5.81 12.23
CA ALA A 263 -5.85 -5.31 13.56
C ALA A 263 -5.31 -3.86 13.53
N LEU A 264 -4.50 -3.52 12.52
CA LEU A 264 -3.91 -2.20 12.34
C LEU A 264 -4.88 -1.17 11.74
N GLY A 265 -5.90 -1.62 11.00
CA GLY A 265 -6.73 -0.74 10.17
C GLY A 265 -5.92 -0.07 9.07
N CYS A 266 -5.24 -0.85 8.26
CA CYS A 266 -4.38 -0.41 7.16
C CYS A 266 -5.14 0.34 6.06
N SER A 267 -4.44 0.74 5.01
CA SER A 267 -5.04 1.32 3.80
C SER A 267 -5.79 0.26 3.00
N THR A 268 -6.92 0.63 2.38
CA THR A 268 -7.64 -0.22 1.42
C THR A 268 -6.75 -0.70 0.26
N ASN A 269 -5.66 0.00 -0.02
CA ASN A 269 -4.68 -0.40 -1.03
C ASN A 269 -3.95 -1.73 -0.70
N SER A 270 -3.92 -2.16 0.57
CA SER A 270 -3.42 -3.50 0.93
C SER A 270 -4.23 -4.60 0.26
N MET A 271 -5.57 -4.40 0.11
CA MET A 271 -6.47 -5.32 -0.59
C MET A 271 -6.23 -5.35 -2.12
N LEU A 272 -5.43 -4.45 -2.65
CA LEU A 272 -4.94 -4.47 -4.03
C LEU A 272 -3.53 -5.08 -4.11
N HIS A 273 -2.66 -4.75 -3.17
CA HIS A 273 -1.25 -5.11 -3.24
C HIS A 273 -0.97 -6.53 -2.76
N LEU A 274 -1.66 -7.02 -1.72
CA LEU A 274 -1.49 -8.40 -1.25
C LEU A 274 -1.87 -9.43 -2.33
N PRO A 275 -3.03 -9.31 -3.03
CA PRO A 275 -3.33 -10.19 -4.17
C PRO A 275 -2.30 -10.11 -5.30
N ALA A 276 -1.76 -8.92 -5.59
CA ALA A 276 -0.74 -8.76 -6.63
C ALA A 276 0.58 -9.47 -6.27
N ILE A 277 1.02 -9.37 -5.02
CA ILE A 277 2.22 -10.08 -4.54
C ILE A 277 1.96 -11.60 -4.51
N ALA A 278 0.79 -12.03 -4.04
CA ALA A 278 0.39 -13.44 -4.02
C ALA A 278 0.35 -14.04 -5.44
N HIS A 279 -0.15 -13.28 -6.42
CA HIS A 279 -0.14 -13.68 -7.84
C HIS A 279 1.28 -14.03 -8.31
N GLU A 280 2.29 -13.22 -7.99
CA GLU A 280 3.68 -13.50 -8.35
C GLU A 280 4.28 -14.70 -7.59
N CYS A 281 3.68 -15.07 -6.47
CA CYS A 281 3.99 -16.32 -5.77
C CYS A 281 3.28 -17.55 -6.37
N GLY A 282 2.38 -17.38 -7.35
CA GLY A 282 1.50 -18.42 -7.88
C GLY A 282 0.34 -18.78 -6.94
N ILE A 283 -0.04 -17.86 -6.06
CA ILE A 283 -1.11 -18.03 -5.06
C ILE A 283 -2.32 -17.20 -5.51
N ASP A 284 -3.48 -17.84 -5.63
CA ASP A 284 -4.76 -17.15 -5.79
C ASP A 284 -5.27 -16.74 -4.39
N LEU A 285 -5.16 -15.45 -4.07
CA LEU A 285 -5.65 -14.88 -2.83
C LEU A 285 -7.05 -14.29 -3.04
N ASP A 286 -8.06 -15.09 -2.80
CA ASP A 286 -9.45 -14.61 -2.84
C ASP A 286 -9.75 -13.70 -1.63
N LEU A 287 -10.06 -12.44 -1.91
CA LEU A 287 -10.37 -11.45 -0.88
C LEU A 287 -11.69 -11.72 -0.14
N SER A 288 -12.50 -12.69 -0.55
CA SER A 288 -13.66 -13.12 0.23
C SER A 288 -13.27 -13.61 1.63
N VAL A 289 -12.05 -14.15 1.78
CA VAL A 289 -11.52 -14.59 3.09
C VAL A 289 -11.27 -13.41 4.05
N ALA A 290 -11.09 -12.19 3.52
CA ALA A 290 -10.79 -11.01 4.34
C ALA A 290 -11.91 -10.72 5.36
N ASN A 291 -13.19 -10.86 4.97
CA ASN A 291 -14.31 -10.66 5.89
C ASN A 291 -14.36 -11.72 6.99
N GLU A 292 -14.02 -12.98 6.69
CA GLU A 292 -13.97 -14.05 7.69
C GLU A 292 -12.83 -13.82 8.69
N ILE A 293 -11.70 -13.30 8.23
CA ILE A 293 -10.58 -12.89 9.08
C ILE A 293 -10.98 -11.67 9.92
N SER A 294 -11.62 -10.66 9.31
CA SER A 294 -12.08 -9.43 9.97
C SER A 294 -13.01 -9.71 11.15
N LYS A 295 -13.95 -10.67 11.01
CA LYS A 295 -14.84 -11.09 12.10
C LYS A 295 -14.10 -11.71 13.29
N LYS A 296 -12.92 -12.29 13.07
CA LYS A 296 -12.10 -12.96 14.09
C LYS A 296 -10.97 -12.11 14.63
N THR A 297 -10.64 -11.01 13.94
CA THR A 297 -9.51 -10.14 14.26
C THR A 297 -10.02 -8.72 14.52
N PRO A 298 -10.11 -8.28 15.78
CA PRO A 298 -10.57 -6.96 16.13
C PRO A 298 -9.60 -5.87 15.66
N ASN A 299 -10.07 -4.63 15.50
CA ASN A 299 -9.21 -3.48 15.28
C ASN A 299 -8.58 -3.04 16.61
N LEU A 300 -7.25 -3.05 16.67
CA LEU A 300 -6.47 -2.78 17.89
C LEU A 300 -5.74 -1.44 17.87
N CYS A 301 -5.60 -0.79 16.70
CA CYS A 301 -4.82 0.43 16.58
C CYS A 301 -5.64 1.56 15.95
N HIS A 302 -5.64 2.75 16.58
CA HIS A 302 -6.40 3.91 16.09
C HIS A 302 -5.45 4.96 15.50
N LEU A 303 -4.79 4.57 14.41
CA LEU A 303 -3.78 5.38 13.73
C LEU A 303 -4.41 6.32 12.71
N ALA A 304 -3.77 7.48 12.47
CA ALA A 304 -4.21 8.42 11.44
C ALA A 304 -4.33 7.72 10.06
N PRO A 305 -5.38 7.97 9.29
CA PRO A 305 -6.41 8.99 9.42
C PRO A 305 -7.62 8.59 10.27
N ALA A 306 -7.75 7.32 10.70
CA ALA A 306 -8.88 6.85 11.50
C ALA A 306 -8.84 7.44 12.92
N GLY A 307 -7.64 7.60 13.49
CA GLY A 307 -7.38 8.17 14.80
C GLY A 307 -6.34 9.29 14.76
N ASN A 308 -5.77 9.58 15.93
CA ASN A 308 -4.85 10.69 16.14
C ASN A 308 -3.40 10.26 16.40
N HIS A 309 -3.12 8.95 16.39
CA HIS A 309 -1.79 8.40 16.58
C HIS A 309 -1.07 8.17 15.26
N TYR A 310 0.25 8.15 15.29
CA TYR A 310 1.11 8.07 14.13
C TYR A 310 2.08 6.88 14.23
N ILE A 311 2.80 6.59 13.15
CA ILE A 311 3.69 5.42 13.07
C ILE A 311 4.82 5.48 14.09
N GLU A 312 5.34 6.66 14.41
CA GLU A 312 6.36 6.86 15.45
C GLU A 312 5.86 6.37 16.82
N GLU A 313 4.59 6.66 17.15
CA GLU A 313 3.97 6.23 18.41
C GLU A 313 3.72 4.71 18.41
N LEU A 314 3.36 4.14 17.27
CA LEU A 314 3.23 2.69 17.14
C LEU A 314 4.58 1.98 17.38
N ASP A 315 5.70 2.55 16.90
CA ASP A 315 7.05 2.04 17.20
C ASP A 315 7.34 2.04 18.69
N GLU A 316 7.08 3.16 19.37
CA GLU A 316 7.26 3.35 20.81
C GLU A 316 6.35 2.42 21.63
N ALA A 317 5.14 2.15 21.17
CA ALA A 317 4.18 1.25 21.81
C ALA A 317 4.51 -0.25 21.68
N GLY A 318 5.57 -0.60 20.93
CA GLY A 318 6.04 -1.99 20.78
C GLY A 318 6.00 -2.51 19.34
N GLY A 319 5.52 -1.71 18.40
CA GLY A 319 5.57 -1.96 16.97
C GLY A 319 4.75 -3.17 16.52
N ILE A 320 5.05 -3.64 15.32
CA ILE A 320 4.31 -4.76 14.69
C ILE A 320 4.43 -6.05 15.50
N ARG A 321 5.56 -6.30 16.16
CA ARG A 321 5.73 -7.49 16.99
C ARG A 321 4.74 -7.52 18.16
N ALA A 322 4.48 -6.39 18.81
CA ALA A 322 3.52 -6.31 19.90
C ALA A 322 2.09 -6.57 19.40
N VAL A 323 1.72 -5.96 18.26
CA VAL A 323 0.42 -6.21 17.62
C VAL A 323 0.25 -7.68 17.23
N MET A 324 1.26 -8.29 16.58
CA MET A 324 1.21 -9.70 16.20
C MET A 324 1.13 -10.63 17.41
N ASN A 325 1.89 -10.34 18.48
CA ASN A 325 1.83 -11.13 19.70
C ASN A 325 0.44 -11.04 20.37
N GLU A 326 -0.18 -9.88 20.33
CA GLU A 326 -1.54 -9.67 20.83
C GLU A 326 -2.57 -10.46 20.02
N VAL A 327 -2.53 -10.31 18.69
CA VAL A 327 -3.41 -11.03 17.74
C VAL A 327 -3.21 -12.55 17.81
N SER A 328 -2.00 -13.02 18.14
CA SER A 328 -1.71 -14.46 18.24
C SER A 328 -2.53 -15.16 19.31
N LYS A 329 -2.98 -14.46 20.36
CA LYS A 329 -3.85 -15.00 21.41
C LYS A 329 -5.20 -15.50 20.88
N LEU A 330 -5.63 -14.99 19.72
CA LEU A 330 -6.87 -15.38 19.05
C LEU A 330 -6.76 -16.69 18.25
N GLY A 331 -5.54 -17.22 18.08
CA GLY A 331 -5.29 -18.42 17.28
C GLY A 331 -5.53 -18.23 15.78
N VAL A 332 -5.51 -17.00 15.29
CA VAL A 332 -5.73 -16.66 13.87
C VAL A 332 -4.43 -16.54 13.07
N LEU A 333 -3.26 -16.53 13.73
CA LEU A 333 -1.97 -16.47 13.07
C LEU A 333 -1.33 -17.86 12.90
N HIS A 334 -0.74 -18.08 11.74
CA HIS A 334 0.10 -19.24 11.44
C HIS A 334 1.53 -18.96 11.94
N LEU A 335 1.82 -19.42 13.16
CA LEU A 335 3.04 -19.08 13.89
C LEU A 335 4.30 -19.81 13.38
N ASP A 336 4.14 -20.86 12.60
CA ASP A 336 5.19 -21.69 12.01
C ASP A 336 5.74 -21.13 10.68
N CYS A 337 5.12 -20.08 10.14
CA CYS A 337 5.62 -19.43 8.93
C CYS A 337 7.07 -18.96 9.08
N LEU A 338 7.92 -19.33 8.12
CA LEU A 338 9.32 -18.92 8.06
C LEU A 338 9.46 -17.43 7.74
N THR A 339 10.50 -16.79 8.26
CA THR A 339 10.82 -15.39 7.96
C THR A 339 12.29 -15.22 7.55
N VAL A 340 12.64 -14.04 7.02
CA VAL A 340 14.04 -13.67 6.70
C VAL A 340 14.97 -13.67 7.91
N THR A 341 14.44 -13.68 9.14
CA THR A 341 15.30 -13.81 10.33
C THR A 341 15.90 -15.21 10.47
N GLY A 342 15.42 -16.19 9.70
CA GLY A 342 15.75 -17.60 9.84
C GLY A 342 14.97 -18.29 10.97
N LYS A 343 14.04 -17.57 11.60
CA LYS A 343 13.12 -18.03 12.63
C LYS A 343 11.69 -18.00 12.13
N THR A 344 10.79 -18.66 12.84
CA THR A 344 9.37 -18.61 12.58
C THR A 344 8.75 -17.29 13.07
N VAL A 345 7.52 -17.00 12.63
CA VAL A 345 6.72 -15.88 13.13
C VAL A 345 6.58 -15.99 14.66
N GLY A 346 6.20 -17.16 15.18
CA GLY A 346 6.03 -17.37 16.62
C GLY A 346 7.29 -17.07 17.43
N GLU A 347 8.46 -17.50 16.96
CA GLU A 347 9.75 -17.20 17.60
C GLU A 347 10.10 -15.71 17.57
N ASN A 348 9.75 -15.00 16.50
CA ASN A 348 10.03 -13.57 16.36
C ASN A 348 9.16 -12.71 17.27
N ILE A 349 7.90 -13.08 17.49
CA ILE A 349 6.97 -12.31 18.32
C ILE A 349 7.00 -12.71 19.79
N ALA A 350 7.63 -13.84 20.12
CA ALA A 350 7.69 -14.34 21.50
C ALA A 350 8.24 -13.27 22.45
N GLY A 351 7.47 -13.00 23.52
CA GLY A 351 7.84 -12.05 24.56
C GLY A 351 7.71 -10.57 24.16
N ALA A 352 7.23 -10.25 22.96
CA ALA A 352 6.87 -8.88 22.59
C ALA A 352 5.70 -8.40 23.46
N LYS A 353 5.76 -7.13 23.91
CA LYS A 353 4.76 -6.56 24.82
C LYS A 353 4.21 -5.27 24.26
N ILE A 354 2.95 -5.00 24.53
CA ILE A 354 2.38 -3.66 24.38
C ILE A 354 3.00 -2.79 25.48
N LEU A 355 3.60 -1.68 25.08
CA LEU A 355 4.21 -0.71 25.98
C LEU A 355 3.30 0.49 26.25
N ASP A 356 2.34 0.73 25.35
CA ASP A 356 1.33 1.78 25.47
C ASP A 356 -0.02 1.27 24.97
N HIS A 357 -0.99 1.17 25.88
CA HIS A 357 -2.34 0.68 25.62
C HIS A 357 -3.27 1.74 25.02
N GLU A 358 -2.88 3.02 24.97
CA GLU A 358 -3.64 4.06 24.25
C GLU A 358 -3.43 3.92 22.72
N ILE A 359 -2.32 3.32 22.30
CA ILE A 359 -1.94 3.17 20.89
C ILE A 359 -2.23 1.76 20.36
N ILE A 360 -1.88 0.74 21.15
CA ILE A 360 -2.16 -0.67 20.84
C ILE A 360 -3.09 -1.22 21.93
N HIS A 361 -4.36 -1.41 21.58
CA HIS A 361 -5.35 -2.02 22.46
C HIS A 361 -5.15 -3.53 22.56
N THR A 362 -5.73 -4.15 23.59
CA THR A 362 -5.73 -5.61 23.74
C THR A 362 -6.91 -6.25 23.00
N VAL A 363 -6.84 -7.54 22.76
CA VAL A 363 -7.93 -8.31 22.14
C VAL A 363 -9.16 -8.38 23.04
N GLU A 364 -9.00 -8.20 24.36
CA GLU A 364 -10.08 -8.15 25.35
C GLU A 364 -10.79 -6.79 25.38
N ASP A 365 -10.06 -5.70 25.06
CA ASP A 365 -10.59 -4.32 25.01
C ASP A 365 -10.20 -3.63 23.69
N PRO A 366 -10.71 -4.09 22.55
CA PRO A 366 -10.36 -3.56 21.24
C PRO A 366 -11.11 -2.25 20.94
N ILE A 367 -10.57 -1.45 20.01
CA ILE A 367 -11.23 -0.25 19.47
C ILE A 367 -12.54 -0.63 18.77
N ALA A 368 -12.52 -1.71 17.99
CA ALA A 368 -13.70 -2.28 17.36
C ALA A 368 -13.59 -3.82 17.36
N LYS A 369 -14.74 -4.49 17.53
CA LYS A 369 -14.80 -5.97 17.59
C LYS A 369 -14.45 -6.66 16.28
N GLU A 370 -14.55 -5.97 15.18
CA GLU A 370 -14.20 -6.44 13.84
C GLU A 370 -13.06 -5.60 13.27
N GLY A 371 -12.37 -6.15 12.27
CA GLY A 371 -11.20 -5.55 11.65
C GLY A 371 -11.44 -4.22 10.98
N GLY A 372 -10.37 -3.46 10.77
CA GLY A 372 -10.41 -2.10 10.23
C GLY A 372 -10.74 -1.98 8.75
N ILE A 373 -10.84 -3.10 8.00
CA ILE A 373 -11.20 -3.13 6.57
C ILE A 373 -12.39 -4.08 6.36
N ALA A 374 -13.28 -3.72 5.42
CA ALA A 374 -14.35 -4.58 4.96
C ALA A 374 -14.38 -4.68 3.43
N VAL A 375 -14.73 -5.86 2.92
CA VAL A 375 -14.99 -6.13 1.50
C VAL A 375 -16.51 -6.23 1.31
N LEU A 376 -17.09 -5.28 0.56
CA LEU A 376 -18.55 -5.24 0.34
C LEU A 376 -18.90 -5.89 -1.00
N LYS A 377 -20.00 -6.65 -1.03
CA LYS A 377 -20.54 -7.30 -2.24
C LYS A 377 -22.02 -7.01 -2.40
N GLY A 378 -22.52 -7.14 -3.62
CA GLY A 378 -23.93 -6.97 -3.96
C GLY A 378 -24.12 -6.74 -5.45
N ASN A 379 -25.35 -6.39 -5.87
CA ASN A 379 -25.67 -6.16 -7.29
C ASN A 379 -24.88 -4.99 -7.90
N LEU A 380 -24.40 -4.05 -7.09
CA LEU A 380 -23.54 -2.94 -7.52
C LEU A 380 -22.06 -3.36 -7.66
N ALA A 381 -21.57 -4.28 -6.83
CA ALA A 381 -20.20 -4.76 -6.81
C ALA A 381 -20.14 -6.29 -6.69
N PRO A 382 -20.53 -7.06 -7.73
CA PRO A 382 -20.59 -8.52 -7.64
C PRO A 382 -19.24 -9.20 -7.43
N GLU A 383 -18.14 -8.62 -7.93
CA GLU A 383 -16.78 -9.11 -7.65
C GLU A 383 -16.27 -8.59 -6.30
N GLY A 384 -16.78 -7.46 -5.82
CA GLY A 384 -16.41 -6.84 -4.56
C GLY A 384 -16.05 -5.37 -4.67
N SER A 385 -15.94 -4.75 -3.53
CA SER A 385 -15.44 -3.38 -3.30
C SER A 385 -14.83 -3.32 -1.90
N VAL A 386 -14.08 -2.26 -1.58
CA VAL A 386 -13.33 -2.19 -0.32
C VAL A 386 -13.58 -0.86 0.39
N VAL A 387 -13.73 -0.93 1.72
CA VAL A 387 -13.86 0.26 2.57
C VAL A 387 -12.93 0.16 3.78
N LYS A 388 -12.31 1.29 4.16
CA LYS A 388 -11.59 1.43 5.42
C LYS A 388 -12.59 1.64 6.56
N ARG A 389 -13.11 0.53 7.10
CA ARG A 389 -14.14 0.51 8.15
C ARG A 389 -13.72 1.33 9.37
N ALA A 390 -12.45 1.23 9.77
CA ALA A 390 -11.90 1.96 10.92
C ALA A 390 -11.97 3.49 10.79
N ALA A 391 -12.13 4.03 9.57
CA ALA A 391 -12.20 5.47 9.30
C ALA A 391 -13.63 5.96 8.99
N VAL A 392 -14.64 5.10 9.13
CA VAL A 392 -16.06 5.42 8.91
C VAL A 392 -16.72 5.78 10.23
N ALA A 393 -17.40 6.92 10.28
CA ALA A 393 -18.16 7.33 11.44
C ALA A 393 -19.33 6.36 11.71
N PRO A 394 -19.69 6.11 12.99
CA PRO A 394 -20.73 5.13 13.34
C PRO A 394 -22.07 5.35 12.60
N GLU A 395 -22.48 6.59 12.42
CA GLU A 395 -23.71 6.97 11.72
C GLU A 395 -23.68 6.69 10.21
N MET A 396 -22.49 6.52 9.63
CA MET A 396 -22.27 6.21 8.22
C MET A 396 -21.97 4.73 7.94
N MET A 397 -21.96 3.88 8.96
CA MET A 397 -21.77 2.44 8.80
C MET A 397 -22.89 1.79 7.97
N THR A 398 -24.11 2.36 8.03
CA THR A 398 -25.22 2.04 7.14
C THR A 398 -25.74 3.34 6.55
N HIS A 399 -25.76 3.45 5.22
CA HIS A 399 -26.19 4.66 4.53
C HIS A 399 -26.98 4.29 3.28
N SER A 400 -28.07 5.02 3.03
CA SER A 400 -28.85 4.90 1.80
C SER A 400 -29.13 6.29 1.25
N GLY A 401 -28.83 6.50 -0.04
CA GLY A 401 -28.95 7.83 -0.63
C GLY A 401 -29.05 7.85 -2.14
N LYS A 402 -29.44 9.00 -2.68
CA LYS A 402 -29.50 9.24 -4.12
C LYS A 402 -28.09 9.34 -4.72
N ALA A 403 -27.87 8.66 -5.82
CA ALA A 403 -26.65 8.73 -6.59
C ALA A 403 -26.46 10.11 -7.24
N ARG A 404 -25.27 10.68 -7.11
CA ARG A 404 -24.76 11.83 -7.87
C ARG A 404 -23.61 11.32 -8.72
N VAL A 405 -23.82 11.22 -10.02
CA VAL A 405 -22.98 10.43 -10.93
C VAL A 405 -22.01 11.32 -11.69
N PHE A 406 -20.72 10.98 -11.60
CA PHE A 406 -19.63 11.67 -12.27
C PHE A 406 -18.73 10.68 -13.00
N ASP A 407 -18.27 11.05 -14.20
CA ASP A 407 -17.44 10.19 -15.03
C ASP A 407 -15.94 10.48 -14.91
N CYS A 408 -15.55 11.36 -13.99
CA CYS A 408 -14.16 11.62 -13.59
C CYS A 408 -14.10 12.29 -12.20
N GLU A 409 -12.90 12.28 -11.59
CA GLU A 409 -12.64 12.94 -10.31
C GLU A 409 -12.87 14.44 -10.36
N GLU A 410 -12.45 15.08 -11.44
CA GLU A 410 -12.49 16.55 -11.60
C GLU A 410 -13.92 17.09 -11.53
N ASP A 411 -14.86 16.43 -12.22
CA ASP A 411 -16.28 16.87 -12.24
C ASP A 411 -16.92 16.69 -10.86
N ALA A 412 -16.63 15.56 -10.18
CA ALA A 412 -17.09 15.31 -8.82
C ALA A 412 -16.55 16.37 -7.85
N LEU A 413 -15.26 16.68 -7.93
CA LEU A 413 -14.62 17.68 -7.08
C LEU A 413 -15.19 19.09 -7.32
N ASN A 414 -15.43 19.46 -8.57
CA ASN A 414 -16.07 20.74 -8.92
C ASN A 414 -17.51 20.82 -8.34
N ALA A 415 -18.29 19.75 -8.41
CA ALA A 415 -19.63 19.69 -7.82
C ALA A 415 -19.60 19.81 -6.29
N ILE A 416 -18.64 19.16 -5.61
CA ILE A 416 -18.47 19.27 -4.16
C ILE A 416 -18.13 20.72 -3.76
N TYR A 417 -17.12 21.32 -4.38
CA TYR A 417 -16.73 22.70 -4.10
C TYR A 417 -17.79 23.74 -4.52
N GLY A 418 -18.56 23.42 -5.55
CA GLY A 418 -19.69 24.25 -6.00
C GLY A 418 -20.95 24.16 -5.13
N GLY A 419 -20.92 23.36 -4.04
CA GLY A 419 -22.05 23.19 -3.13
C GLY A 419 -23.24 22.44 -3.76
N GLN A 420 -22.99 21.62 -4.79
CA GLN A 420 -24.03 20.87 -5.52
C GLN A 420 -24.28 19.48 -4.91
N ILE A 421 -23.49 19.08 -3.92
CA ILE A 421 -23.66 17.83 -3.17
C ILE A 421 -24.36 18.12 -1.86
N HIS A 422 -25.43 17.39 -1.58
CA HIS A 422 -26.28 17.61 -0.42
C HIS A 422 -26.24 16.44 0.57
N ALA A 423 -26.66 16.71 1.79
CA ALA A 423 -26.76 15.69 2.84
C ALA A 423 -27.63 14.51 2.39
N GLY A 424 -27.20 13.29 2.66
CA GLY A 424 -27.88 12.05 2.32
C GLY A 424 -27.56 11.52 0.92
N GLU A 425 -26.75 12.21 0.10
CA GLU A 425 -26.38 11.74 -1.25
C GLU A 425 -25.20 10.76 -1.23
N VAL A 426 -25.07 9.99 -2.32
CA VAL A 426 -23.94 9.11 -2.61
C VAL A 426 -23.25 9.59 -3.88
N VAL A 427 -22.02 10.07 -3.76
CA VAL A 427 -21.20 10.51 -4.90
C VAL A 427 -20.61 9.28 -5.59
N VAL A 428 -20.90 9.11 -6.88
CA VAL A 428 -20.43 7.99 -7.72
C VAL A 428 -19.40 8.53 -8.70
N ILE A 429 -18.14 8.09 -8.57
CA ILE A 429 -17.06 8.46 -9.49
C ILE A 429 -16.65 7.21 -10.25
N ARG A 430 -16.90 7.17 -11.55
CA ARG A 430 -16.70 5.99 -12.39
C ARG A 430 -15.75 6.26 -13.55
N TYR A 431 -15.31 5.19 -14.22
CA TYR A 431 -14.28 5.20 -15.27
C TYR A 431 -12.90 5.66 -14.76
N GLU A 432 -12.62 5.43 -13.48
CA GLU A 432 -11.30 5.64 -12.85
C GLU A 432 -10.64 4.31 -12.43
N GLY A 433 -11.20 3.18 -12.87
CA GLY A 433 -10.67 1.84 -12.62
C GLY A 433 -9.37 1.50 -13.35
N PRO A 434 -8.88 0.25 -13.22
CA PRO A 434 -7.62 -0.20 -13.83
C PRO A 434 -7.54 0.06 -15.33
N LYS A 435 -8.59 -0.23 -16.09
CA LYS A 435 -8.67 -0.01 -17.54
C LYS A 435 -9.21 1.37 -17.89
N GLY A 436 -10.27 1.80 -17.22
CA GLY A 436 -11.00 3.03 -17.55
C GLY A 436 -10.25 4.30 -17.23
N GLY A 437 -9.47 4.31 -16.15
CA GLY A 437 -8.65 5.42 -15.72
C GLY A 437 -7.64 5.91 -16.77
N PRO A 438 -6.80 5.08 -17.41
CA PRO A 438 -6.23 3.84 -16.89
C PRO A 438 -5.29 4.09 -15.72
N GLY A 439 -4.92 3.01 -15.01
CA GLY A 439 -4.01 3.07 -13.86
C GLY A 439 -4.73 3.14 -12.52
N MET A 440 -6.04 2.91 -12.48
CA MET A 440 -6.83 2.84 -11.25
C MET A 440 -6.52 4.02 -10.31
N ARG A 441 -6.84 5.23 -10.76
CA ARG A 441 -6.51 6.51 -10.11
C ARG A 441 -6.84 6.48 -8.62
N GLU A 442 -5.89 6.91 -7.80
CA GLU A 442 -6.10 7.08 -6.37
C GLU A 442 -6.56 8.51 -6.07
N MET A 443 -7.67 8.65 -5.36
CA MET A 443 -8.33 9.93 -5.10
C MET A 443 -8.30 10.25 -3.61
N LEU A 444 -7.88 11.46 -3.26
CA LEU A 444 -7.95 12.04 -1.92
C LEU A 444 -8.75 13.34 -1.93
N ASN A 445 -8.65 14.11 -3.01
CA ASN A 445 -9.27 15.43 -3.07
C ASN A 445 -10.79 15.41 -2.87
N PRO A 446 -11.59 14.50 -3.50
CA PRO A 446 -13.03 14.43 -3.27
C PRO A 446 -13.38 14.07 -1.83
N THR A 447 -12.67 13.09 -1.22
CA THR A 447 -12.92 12.68 0.17
C THR A 447 -12.54 13.77 1.16
N SER A 448 -11.39 14.44 0.95
CA SER A 448 -10.97 15.59 1.76
C SER A 448 -11.91 16.79 1.61
N ALA A 449 -12.44 17.03 0.42
CA ALA A 449 -13.41 18.09 0.16
C ALA A 449 -14.73 17.84 0.91
N ILE A 450 -15.25 16.61 0.90
CA ILE A 450 -16.43 16.20 1.67
C ILE A 450 -16.19 16.39 3.17
N MET A 451 -15.06 15.93 3.69
CA MET A 451 -14.72 16.08 5.11
C MET A 451 -14.56 17.56 5.51
N GLY A 452 -13.80 18.32 4.75
CA GLY A 452 -13.53 19.74 5.02
C GLY A 452 -14.78 20.63 4.90
N SER A 453 -15.73 20.26 4.03
CA SER A 453 -17.03 20.93 3.91
C SER A 453 -17.99 20.62 5.06
N GLY A 454 -17.70 19.57 5.86
CA GLY A 454 -18.54 19.13 6.97
C GLY A 454 -19.63 18.14 6.55
N LEU A 455 -19.52 17.53 5.37
CA LEU A 455 -20.47 16.54 4.83
C LEU A 455 -20.10 15.09 5.15
N GLY A 456 -18.95 14.85 5.77
CA GLY A 456 -18.41 13.51 6.01
C GLY A 456 -19.27 12.58 6.87
N HIS A 457 -20.24 13.14 7.62
CA HIS A 457 -21.20 12.41 8.46
C HIS A 457 -22.53 12.11 7.75
N CYS A 458 -22.71 12.51 6.50
CA CYS A 458 -23.98 12.36 5.80
C CYS A 458 -23.87 12.15 4.27
N VAL A 459 -22.68 12.10 3.71
CA VAL A 459 -22.41 11.82 2.29
C VAL A 459 -21.43 10.68 2.17
N ALA A 460 -21.74 9.70 1.33
CA ALA A 460 -20.83 8.61 0.96
C ALA A 460 -20.27 8.81 -0.43
N LEU A 461 -19.11 8.18 -0.71
CA LEU A 461 -18.49 8.16 -2.04
C LEU A 461 -18.25 6.71 -2.47
N ILE A 462 -18.48 6.41 -3.74
CA ILE A 462 -18.13 5.12 -4.35
C ILE A 462 -17.37 5.32 -5.65
N THR A 463 -16.44 4.41 -5.97
CA THR A 463 -15.66 4.47 -7.21
C THR A 463 -15.14 3.12 -7.65
N ASP A 464 -14.97 2.92 -8.96
CA ASP A 464 -14.22 1.81 -9.54
C ASP A 464 -12.68 2.07 -9.55
N GLY A 465 -12.27 3.30 -9.20
CA GLY A 465 -10.89 3.65 -8.88
C GLY A 465 -10.51 3.30 -7.43
N ARG A 466 -9.62 4.09 -6.84
CA ARG A 466 -9.16 3.94 -5.45
C ARG A 466 -9.34 5.21 -4.66
N PHE A 467 -9.50 5.07 -3.35
CA PHE A 467 -9.32 6.17 -2.42
C PHE A 467 -7.99 6.04 -1.69
N SER A 468 -7.36 7.17 -1.39
CA SER A 468 -6.09 7.24 -0.68
C SER A 468 -6.16 6.58 0.69
N GLY A 469 -5.07 5.99 1.16
CA GLY A 469 -4.93 5.53 2.54
C GLY A 469 -5.11 6.63 3.60
N ALA A 470 -5.01 7.90 3.19
CA ALA A 470 -5.28 9.08 4.02
C ALA A 470 -6.77 9.47 4.10
N THR A 471 -7.67 8.73 3.44
CA THR A 471 -9.11 9.00 3.39
C THR A 471 -9.79 8.69 4.71
N ARG A 472 -10.73 9.57 5.10
CA ARG A 472 -11.74 9.37 6.15
C ARG A 472 -13.15 9.40 5.55
N GLY A 473 -14.11 8.79 6.24
CA GLY A 473 -15.53 8.74 5.87
C GLY A 473 -15.92 7.49 5.09
N ALA A 474 -17.20 7.41 4.71
CA ALA A 474 -17.77 6.29 3.95
C ALA A 474 -17.33 6.37 2.47
N ALA A 475 -16.12 5.95 2.20
CA ALA A 475 -15.50 5.97 0.87
C ALA A 475 -15.18 4.53 0.43
N ILE A 476 -16.00 4.02 -0.52
CA ILE A 476 -15.97 2.65 -1.01
C ILE A 476 -15.25 2.63 -2.37
N GLY A 477 -14.05 2.09 -2.42
CA GLY A 477 -13.25 1.97 -3.64
C GLY A 477 -13.24 0.57 -4.22
N HIS A 478 -12.50 0.40 -5.32
CA HIS A 478 -12.28 -0.89 -6.01
C HIS A 478 -13.58 -1.56 -6.48
N VAL A 479 -14.67 -0.80 -6.69
CA VAL A 479 -15.94 -1.37 -7.16
C VAL A 479 -15.70 -2.17 -8.44
N SER A 480 -15.98 -3.45 -8.38
CA SER A 480 -15.67 -4.39 -9.46
C SER A 480 -16.87 -5.27 -9.80
N PRO A 481 -17.06 -5.53 -11.12
CA PRO A 481 -16.30 -5.06 -12.29
C PRO A 481 -16.37 -3.55 -12.49
N GLU A 482 -15.27 -2.95 -13.02
CA GLU A 482 -15.20 -1.51 -13.29
C GLU A 482 -16.14 -1.05 -14.43
N ALA A 483 -16.43 0.25 -14.50
CA ALA A 483 -17.32 0.82 -15.51
C ALA A 483 -16.83 0.61 -16.95
N ALA A 484 -15.53 0.64 -17.19
CA ALA A 484 -14.95 0.52 -18.52
C ALA A 484 -15.18 -0.86 -19.18
N VAL A 485 -15.48 -1.90 -18.39
CA VAL A 485 -15.84 -3.23 -18.88
C VAL A 485 -17.36 -3.51 -18.76
N GLY A 486 -18.16 -2.47 -18.50
CA GLY A 486 -19.60 -2.59 -18.36
C GLY A 486 -20.04 -3.17 -17.01
N GLY A 487 -19.24 -3.02 -15.96
CA GLY A 487 -19.66 -3.36 -14.59
C GLY A 487 -20.93 -2.60 -14.17
N PRO A 488 -21.64 -3.06 -13.13
CA PRO A 488 -22.89 -2.43 -12.71
C PRO A 488 -22.75 -0.94 -12.41
N ILE A 489 -21.62 -0.49 -11.90
CA ILE A 489 -21.33 0.94 -11.66
C ILE A 489 -21.46 1.81 -12.92
N ALA A 490 -21.24 1.25 -14.13
CA ALA A 490 -21.45 1.94 -15.40
C ALA A 490 -22.93 2.21 -15.70
N LEU A 491 -23.83 1.45 -15.08
CA LEU A 491 -25.27 1.46 -15.33
C LEU A 491 -26.05 2.35 -14.36
N ILE A 492 -25.36 2.91 -13.35
CA ILE A 492 -25.98 3.82 -12.39
C ILE A 492 -26.38 5.12 -13.08
N GLU A 493 -27.60 5.55 -12.85
CA GLU A 493 -28.14 6.81 -13.32
C GLU A 493 -28.31 7.82 -12.17
N GLU A 494 -28.35 9.09 -12.51
CA GLU A 494 -28.56 10.18 -11.54
C GLU A 494 -29.84 9.96 -10.77
N GLY A 495 -29.76 9.95 -9.43
CA GLY A 495 -30.90 9.78 -8.54
C GLY A 495 -31.25 8.33 -8.18
N ASP A 496 -30.59 7.31 -8.75
CA ASP A 496 -30.71 5.92 -8.28
C ASP A 496 -30.40 5.83 -6.78
N ILE A 497 -31.13 4.99 -6.07
CA ILE A 497 -30.87 4.78 -4.64
C ILE A 497 -29.78 3.74 -4.45
N ILE A 498 -28.72 4.13 -3.76
CA ILE A 498 -27.61 3.24 -3.39
C ILE A 498 -27.65 3.00 -1.90
N THR A 499 -27.57 1.74 -1.48
CA THR A 499 -27.49 1.33 -0.08
C THR A 499 -26.13 0.71 0.20
N ILE A 500 -25.47 1.23 1.23
CA ILE A 500 -24.20 0.77 1.78
C ILE A 500 -24.48 0.22 3.17
N ASP A 501 -24.15 -1.03 3.42
CA ASP A 501 -24.30 -1.71 4.71
C ASP A 501 -22.98 -2.40 5.09
N ILE A 502 -22.10 -1.63 5.73
CA ILE A 502 -20.76 -2.09 6.09
C ILE A 502 -20.80 -3.22 7.13
N PRO A 503 -21.67 -3.19 8.18
CA PRO A 503 -21.84 -4.29 9.11
C PRO A 503 -22.17 -5.64 8.46
N ASN A 504 -23.01 -5.62 7.42
CA ASN A 504 -23.38 -6.84 6.68
C ASN A 504 -22.54 -7.09 5.44
N ASN A 505 -21.46 -6.30 5.22
CA ASN A 505 -20.58 -6.39 4.06
C ASN A 505 -21.33 -6.31 2.72
N ALA A 506 -22.33 -5.43 2.64
CA ALA A 506 -23.20 -5.31 1.49
C ALA A 506 -23.16 -3.92 0.84
N ILE A 507 -23.28 -3.89 -0.48
CA ILE A 507 -23.49 -2.67 -1.28
C ILE A 507 -24.45 -2.99 -2.42
N SER A 508 -25.49 -2.19 -2.59
CA SER A 508 -26.51 -2.43 -3.61
C SER A 508 -27.05 -1.15 -4.21
N VAL A 509 -27.64 -1.27 -5.39
CA VAL A 509 -28.50 -0.25 -5.99
C VAL A 509 -29.92 -0.77 -6.06
N ASP A 510 -30.89 0.07 -5.71
CA ASP A 510 -32.33 -0.25 -5.75
C ASP A 510 -32.87 -0.04 -7.17
N VAL A 511 -32.41 -0.90 -8.06
CA VAL A 511 -32.84 -0.97 -9.46
C VAL A 511 -33.10 -2.45 -9.78
N SER A 512 -34.25 -2.76 -10.41
CA SER A 512 -34.58 -4.15 -10.70
C SER A 512 -33.60 -4.79 -11.68
N ASP A 513 -33.50 -6.12 -11.64
CA ASP A 513 -32.62 -6.86 -12.55
C ASP A 513 -33.00 -6.66 -14.01
N GLU A 514 -34.31 -6.53 -14.32
CA GLU A 514 -34.82 -6.24 -15.67
C GLU A 514 -34.36 -4.87 -16.15
N GLU A 515 -34.40 -3.87 -15.28
CA GLU A 515 -33.95 -2.51 -15.61
C GLU A 515 -32.43 -2.45 -15.77
N LEU A 516 -31.67 -3.12 -14.89
CA LEU A 516 -30.21 -3.25 -15.07
C LEU A 516 -29.86 -3.96 -16.39
N ALA A 517 -30.61 -5.02 -16.75
CA ALA A 517 -30.42 -5.70 -18.02
C ALA A 517 -30.74 -4.78 -19.22
N ARG A 518 -31.80 -3.97 -19.13
CA ARG A 518 -32.16 -2.97 -20.14
C ARG A 518 -31.05 -1.93 -20.31
N ARG A 519 -30.55 -1.36 -19.22
CA ARG A 519 -29.45 -0.38 -19.23
C ARG A 519 -28.17 -1.00 -19.79
N ARG A 520 -27.86 -2.25 -19.43
CA ARG A 520 -26.73 -2.99 -19.97
C ARG A 520 -26.83 -3.21 -21.47
N ALA A 521 -28.01 -3.52 -22.01
CA ALA A 521 -28.22 -3.67 -23.45
C ALA A 521 -28.00 -2.36 -24.23
N GLN A 522 -28.14 -1.21 -23.58
CA GLN A 522 -27.91 0.12 -24.16
C GLN A 522 -26.48 0.64 -23.93
N TRP A 523 -25.76 0.07 -22.96
CA TRP A 523 -24.41 0.49 -22.65
C TRP A 523 -23.45 0.18 -23.82
N GLN A 524 -22.58 1.12 -24.12
CA GLN A 524 -21.52 0.96 -25.12
C GLN A 524 -20.16 1.26 -24.51
N PRO A 525 -19.12 0.49 -24.85
CA PRO A 525 -17.77 0.76 -24.42
C PRO A 525 -17.34 2.19 -24.85
N ARG A 526 -16.79 2.94 -23.93
CA ARG A 526 -16.24 4.27 -24.25
C ARG A 526 -14.93 4.15 -25.01
N GLN A 527 -14.66 5.16 -25.82
CA GLN A 527 -13.34 5.27 -26.44
C GLN A 527 -12.27 5.43 -25.33
N PRO A 528 -11.13 4.73 -25.44
CA PRO A 528 -10.06 4.84 -24.47
C PRO A 528 -9.61 6.30 -24.29
N ARG A 529 -9.52 6.77 -23.06
CA ARG A 529 -9.01 8.12 -22.75
C ARG A 529 -7.53 8.30 -23.14
N VAL A 530 -6.76 7.20 -23.15
CA VAL A 530 -5.34 7.20 -23.49
C VAL A 530 -5.08 6.13 -24.56
N THR A 531 -4.61 6.56 -25.72
CA THR A 531 -4.42 5.69 -26.89
C THR A 531 -2.95 5.36 -27.19
N THR A 532 -2.01 6.03 -26.51
CA THR A 532 -0.56 5.88 -26.74
C THR A 532 0.21 5.72 -25.42
N GLY A 533 1.48 5.34 -25.51
CA GLY A 533 2.38 5.26 -24.36
C GLY A 533 2.12 4.07 -23.45
N TYR A 534 2.67 4.14 -22.24
CA TYR A 534 2.61 3.02 -21.29
C TYR A 534 1.19 2.74 -20.78
N LEU A 535 0.42 3.78 -20.45
CA LEU A 535 -0.96 3.63 -19.97
C LEU A 535 -1.86 2.90 -20.96
N SER A 536 -1.69 3.13 -22.28
CA SER A 536 -2.45 2.42 -23.31
C SER A 536 -2.10 0.93 -23.36
N ARG A 537 -0.84 0.56 -23.13
CA ARG A 537 -0.41 -0.85 -23.02
C ARG A 537 -0.95 -1.49 -21.76
N TYR A 538 -0.83 -0.81 -20.63
CA TYR A 538 -1.35 -1.24 -19.34
C TYR A 538 -2.85 -1.55 -19.39
N ALA A 539 -3.67 -0.61 -19.91
CA ALA A 539 -5.12 -0.79 -20.00
C ALA A 539 -5.58 -2.04 -20.76
N LYS A 540 -4.76 -2.52 -21.71
CA LYS A 540 -5.06 -3.72 -22.50
C LYS A 540 -4.83 -5.02 -21.75
N GLN A 541 -3.90 -5.04 -20.79
CA GLN A 541 -3.39 -6.24 -20.14
C GLN A 541 -3.81 -6.36 -18.66
N VAL A 542 -4.22 -5.24 -18.04
CA VAL A 542 -4.50 -5.20 -16.61
C VAL A 542 -5.75 -6.00 -16.24
N SER A 543 -5.65 -6.73 -15.13
CA SER A 543 -6.75 -7.47 -14.52
C SER A 543 -7.69 -6.56 -13.69
N SER A 544 -8.76 -7.13 -13.14
CA SER A 544 -9.68 -6.45 -12.20
C SER A 544 -8.95 -5.95 -10.95
N GLY A 545 -9.45 -4.86 -10.36
CA GLY A 545 -8.95 -4.34 -9.08
C GLY A 545 -9.02 -5.37 -7.95
N MET A 546 -10.09 -6.18 -7.88
CA MET A 546 -10.22 -7.25 -6.88
C MET A 546 -9.24 -8.42 -7.09
N LYS A 547 -8.57 -8.49 -8.23
CA LYS A 547 -7.48 -9.43 -8.54
C LYS A 547 -6.09 -8.78 -8.49
N GLY A 548 -5.96 -7.63 -7.82
CA GLY A 548 -4.70 -6.93 -7.64
C GLY A 548 -4.31 -5.99 -8.77
N ALA A 549 -5.12 -5.83 -9.84
CA ALA A 549 -4.80 -5.01 -11.02
C ALA A 549 -3.37 -5.32 -11.55
N VAL A 550 -3.08 -6.59 -11.77
CA VAL A 550 -1.80 -7.10 -12.31
C VAL A 550 -1.84 -7.18 -13.83
N LEU A 551 -0.67 -7.13 -14.48
CA LEU A 551 -0.52 -7.39 -15.90
C LEU A 551 -0.42 -8.91 -16.16
N SER A 552 -1.12 -9.38 -17.19
CA SER A 552 -1.11 -10.80 -17.62
C SER A 552 -1.11 -10.89 -19.14
#